data_c6ee3a30f3150dd7272f248d1ad4c791
#
_entry.id   c6ee3a30f3150dd7272f248d1ad4c791
#
_cell.length_a   1.000
_cell.length_b   1.000
_cell.length_c   1.000
_cell.angle_alpha   90.00
_cell.angle_beta   90.00
_cell.angle_gamma   90.00
#
_symmetry.space_group_name_H-M   'P 1'
#
loop_
_entity.id
_entity.type
_entity.pdbx_description
1 polymer ?
#
loop_
_entity_poly.entity_id
_entity_poly.type
_entity_poly.pdbx_seq_one_letter_code
_entity_poly.pdbx_strand_id
1 'polypeptide(L)'
;MSPPASLPSGVAPRRLLDQVREQLRYLHCSIRTEEAYVHWVRAFVRFHRLRHPREMGGPEVEAFLSWLSGERGVSVSTHRKALSALLFLYQRVFGQHLPWMQSIGRPHRKPRLPVVLSRAEVAAVLAGLDGTHGVLAQRLYGTGMRITEALQLRRPLDALQAA
;
A
#
# COMPACT_ATOMS: atom_id res chain seq x y z
N MET A 1 4.31 -4.18 -55.22
CA MET A 1 5.14 -4.26 -53.99
C MET A 1 5.02 -2.92 -53.29
N SER A 2 4.10 -2.85 -52.32
CA SER A 2 3.91 -1.65 -51.47
C SER A 2 4.80 -1.75 -50.24
N PRO A 3 5.46 -0.67 -49.79
CA PRO A 3 6.28 -0.69 -48.59
C PRO A 3 5.41 -0.79 -47.32
N PRO A 4 5.89 -1.43 -46.25
CA PRO A 4 5.17 -1.53 -45.00
C PRO A 4 5.07 -0.16 -44.31
N ALA A 5 3.86 0.12 -43.84
CA ALA A 5 3.56 1.34 -43.08
C ALA A 5 4.47 1.51 -41.88
N SER A 6 5.20 2.61 -41.84
CA SER A 6 6.01 3.06 -40.71
C SER A 6 5.11 3.30 -39.51
N LEU A 7 5.39 2.58 -38.41
CA LEU A 7 4.81 2.82 -37.10
C LEU A 7 5.14 4.25 -36.62
N PRO A 8 4.22 4.95 -35.96
CA PRO A 8 4.49 6.30 -35.48
C PRO A 8 5.55 6.28 -34.37
N SER A 9 6.76 6.64 -34.71
CA SER A 9 7.84 6.99 -33.77
C SER A 9 7.50 8.32 -33.13
N GLY A 10 7.00 8.33 -31.90
CA GLY A 10 6.66 9.59 -31.23
C GLY A 10 6.04 9.47 -29.85
N VAL A 11 6.22 8.35 -29.14
CA VAL A 11 5.84 8.30 -27.73
C VAL A 11 7.06 8.71 -26.91
N ALA A 12 7.02 9.91 -26.35
CA ALA A 12 8.01 10.37 -25.39
C ALA A 12 8.19 9.30 -24.29
N PRO A 13 9.43 9.05 -23.81
CA PRO A 13 9.67 8.03 -22.81
C PRO A 13 8.80 8.31 -21.59
N ARG A 14 7.80 7.45 -21.37
CA ARG A 14 6.87 7.59 -20.24
C ARG A 14 7.67 7.57 -18.94
N ARG A 15 7.40 8.54 -18.06
CA ARG A 15 8.10 8.62 -16.78
C ARG A 15 7.85 7.34 -15.98
N LEU A 16 8.87 6.83 -15.33
CA LEU A 16 8.81 5.58 -14.55
C LEU A 16 7.58 5.49 -13.63
N LEU A 17 7.33 6.55 -12.87
CA LEU A 17 6.21 6.56 -11.93
C LEU A 17 4.84 6.54 -12.62
N ASP A 18 4.74 7.04 -13.84
CA ASP A 18 3.50 7.00 -14.60
C ASP A 18 3.24 5.58 -15.13
N GLN A 19 4.28 4.85 -15.52
CA GLN A 19 4.17 3.42 -15.85
C GLN A 19 3.71 2.59 -14.64
N VAL A 20 4.25 2.87 -13.46
CA VAL A 20 3.82 2.21 -12.21
C VAL A 20 2.34 2.46 -11.93
N ARG A 21 1.87 3.71 -12.05
CA ARG A 21 0.47 4.08 -11.84
C ARG A 21 -0.45 3.41 -12.84
N GLU A 22 -0.08 3.43 -14.13
CA GLU A 22 -0.84 2.81 -15.21
C GLU A 22 -1.06 1.31 -14.94
N GLN A 23 0.01 0.59 -14.58
CA GLN A 23 -0.08 -0.83 -14.25
C GLN A 23 -0.92 -1.11 -13.01
N LEU A 24 -0.85 -0.28 -11.97
CA LEU A 24 -1.68 -0.43 -10.77
C LEU A 24 -3.16 -0.18 -11.06
N ARG A 25 -3.47 0.81 -11.89
CA ARG A 25 -4.84 1.11 -12.34
C ARG A 25 -5.39 0.01 -13.23
N TYR A 26 -4.59 -0.53 -14.12
CA TYR A 26 -4.96 -1.70 -14.94
C TYR A 26 -5.35 -2.90 -14.08
N LEU A 27 -4.68 -3.09 -12.93
CA LEU A 27 -4.98 -4.15 -11.96
C LEU A 27 -6.08 -3.76 -10.95
N HIS A 28 -6.79 -2.66 -11.18
CA HIS A 28 -7.85 -2.15 -10.30
C HIS A 28 -7.44 -1.98 -8.83
N CYS A 29 -6.17 -1.66 -8.58
CA CYS A 29 -5.68 -1.38 -7.24
C CYS A 29 -6.28 -0.08 -6.69
N SER A 30 -6.49 -0.03 -5.35
CA SER A 30 -6.98 1.19 -4.71
C SER A 30 -5.97 2.34 -4.83
N ILE A 31 -6.47 3.59 -4.81
CA ILE A 31 -5.64 4.81 -4.81
C ILE A 31 -4.59 4.77 -3.70
N ARG A 32 -4.97 4.29 -2.52
CA ARG A 32 -4.06 4.13 -1.37
C ARG A 32 -2.91 3.15 -1.66
N THR A 33 -3.17 2.11 -2.43
CA THR A 33 -2.14 1.15 -2.87
C THR A 33 -1.22 1.81 -3.90
N GLU A 34 -1.79 2.56 -4.86
CA GLU A 34 -1.03 3.32 -5.86
C GLU A 34 -0.06 4.29 -5.18
N GLU A 35 -0.55 5.12 -4.25
CA GLU A 35 0.27 6.08 -3.51
C GLU A 35 1.40 5.40 -2.73
N ALA A 36 1.09 4.29 -2.04
CA ALA A 36 2.08 3.54 -1.29
C ALA A 36 3.18 2.96 -2.18
N TYR A 37 2.82 2.38 -3.33
CA TYR A 37 3.80 1.80 -4.25
C TYR A 37 4.66 2.87 -4.92
N VAL A 38 4.06 3.96 -5.39
CA VAL A 38 4.78 5.12 -5.93
C VAL A 38 5.73 5.71 -4.88
N HIS A 39 5.32 5.79 -3.62
CA HIS A 39 6.17 6.25 -2.52
C HIS A 39 7.42 5.37 -2.39
N TRP A 40 7.27 4.04 -2.35
CA TRP A 40 8.40 3.12 -2.16
C TRP A 40 9.33 3.08 -3.38
N VAL A 41 8.79 3.10 -4.59
CA VAL A 41 9.61 3.19 -5.82
C VAL A 41 10.40 4.50 -5.83
N ARG A 42 9.79 5.61 -5.46
CA ARG A 42 10.49 6.91 -5.36
C ARG A 42 11.57 6.88 -4.27
N ALA A 43 11.30 6.29 -3.11
CA ALA A 43 12.26 6.15 -2.03
C ALA A 43 13.47 5.31 -2.45
N PHE A 44 13.25 4.20 -3.15
CA PHE A 44 14.30 3.36 -3.73
C PHE A 44 15.20 4.11 -4.70
N VAL A 45 14.61 4.83 -5.66
CA VAL A 45 15.34 5.64 -6.63
C VAL A 45 16.17 6.74 -5.96
N ARG A 46 15.61 7.40 -4.93
CA ARG A 46 16.33 8.43 -4.16
C ARG A 46 17.49 7.85 -3.36
N PHE A 47 17.30 6.69 -2.73
CA PHE A 47 18.35 6.01 -1.98
C PHE A 47 19.56 5.72 -2.87
N HIS A 48 19.33 5.32 -4.13
CA HIS A 48 20.36 5.06 -5.11
C HIS A 48 20.74 6.30 -5.97
N ARG A 49 20.65 7.49 -5.41
CA ARG A 49 21.10 8.76 -6.04
C ARG A 49 20.47 8.98 -7.43
N LEU A 50 19.18 8.70 -7.58
CA LEU A 50 18.40 8.87 -8.80
C LEU A 50 18.85 7.98 -9.98
N ARG A 51 19.58 6.88 -9.74
CA ARG A 51 19.82 5.87 -10.76
C ARG A 51 18.50 5.26 -11.23
N HIS A 52 18.44 4.93 -12.52
CA HIS A 52 17.24 4.32 -13.08
C HIS A 52 17.13 2.85 -12.62
N PRO A 53 15.97 2.38 -12.13
CA PRO A 53 15.80 1.01 -11.61
C PRO A 53 16.11 -0.10 -12.60
N ARG A 54 16.04 0.14 -13.91
CA ARG A 54 16.45 -0.84 -14.92
C ARG A 54 17.94 -1.16 -14.90
N GLU A 55 18.75 -0.25 -14.37
CA GLU A 55 20.21 -0.41 -14.21
C GLU A 55 20.59 -0.99 -12.85
N MET A 56 19.58 -1.32 -12.03
CA MET A 56 19.74 -1.84 -10.69
C MET A 56 19.18 -3.26 -10.61
N GLY A 57 19.72 -4.05 -9.71
CA GLY A 57 19.35 -5.45 -9.55
C GLY A 57 19.19 -5.85 -8.10
N GLY A 58 19.51 -7.12 -7.81
CA GLY A 58 19.44 -7.73 -6.50
C GLY A 58 20.20 -7.01 -5.41
N PRO A 59 21.47 -6.76 -5.60
CA PRO A 59 22.30 -6.10 -4.60
C PRO A 59 21.75 -4.75 -4.16
N GLU A 60 21.23 -3.95 -5.11
CA GLU A 60 20.64 -2.65 -4.79
C GLU A 60 19.33 -2.77 -4.02
N VAL A 61 18.49 -3.75 -4.36
CA VAL A 61 17.24 -3.99 -3.62
C VAL A 61 17.56 -4.48 -2.21
N GLU A 62 18.50 -5.39 -2.03
CA GLU A 62 18.93 -5.86 -0.72
C GLU A 62 19.53 -4.73 0.13
N ALA A 63 20.39 -3.90 -0.44
CA ALA A 63 20.97 -2.75 0.24
C ALA A 63 19.89 -1.78 0.74
N PHE A 64 18.89 -1.47 -0.10
CA PHE A 64 17.78 -0.61 0.30
C PHE A 64 16.92 -1.22 1.41
N LEU A 65 16.57 -2.51 1.31
CA LEU A 65 15.76 -3.20 2.32
C LEU A 65 16.51 -3.36 3.64
N SER A 66 17.82 -3.63 3.60
CA SER A 66 18.68 -3.67 4.78
C SER A 66 18.79 -2.31 5.46
N TRP A 67 18.93 -1.24 4.68
CA TRP A 67 18.91 0.13 5.20
C TRP A 67 17.59 0.47 5.88
N LEU A 68 16.44 0.07 5.29
CA LEU A 68 15.13 0.27 5.90
C LEU A 68 15.00 -0.44 7.25
N SER A 69 15.53 -1.65 7.35
CA SER A 69 15.44 -2.45 8.58
C SER A 69 16.42 -1.97 9.66
N GLY A 70 17.66 -1.66 9.29
CA GLY A 70 18.74 -1.29 10.21
C GLY A 70 18.68 0.18 10.60
N GLU A 71 18.92 1.08 9.66
CA GLU A 71 19.05 2.51 9.95
C GLU A 71 17.72 3.22 10.19
N ARG A 72 16.68 2.86 9.43
CA ARG A 72 15.36 3.48 9.55
C ARG A 72 14.46 2.81 10.60
N GLY A 73 14.81 1.63 11.07
CA GLY A 73 14.05 0.91 12.10
C GLY A 73 12.58 0.69 11.75
N VAL A 74 12.25 0.54 10.45
CA VAL A 74 10.86 0.43 10.02
C VAL A 74 10.22 -0.86 10.49
N SER A 75 8.90 -0.84 10.72
CA SER A 75 8.18 -2.04 11.12
C SER A 75 8.23 -3.14 10.03
N VAL A 76 8.10 -4.40 10.44
CA VAL A 76 8.04 -5.56 9.53
C VAL A 76 6.97 -5.37 8.45
N SER A 77 5.82 -4.77 8.79
CA SER A 77 4.75 -4.51 7.82
C SER A 77 5.16 -3.46 6.79
N THR A 78 5.90 -2.44 7.20
CA THR A 78 6.43 -1.39 6.32
C THR A 78 7.49 -1.96 5.38
N HIS A 79 8.42 -2.76 5.92
CA HIS A 79 9.43 -3.46 5.12
C HIS A 79 8.78 -4.35 4.03
N ARG A 80 7.76 -5.14 4.41
CA ARG A 80 7.00 -5.97 3.44
C ARG A 80 6.32 -5.15 2.36
N LYS A 81 5.75 -3.98 2.69
CA LYS A 81 5.15 -3.08 1.69
C LYS A 81 6.19 -2.55 0.71
N ALA A 82 7.37 -2.15 1.19
CA ALA A 82 8.47 -1.72 0.34
C ALA A 82 8.91 -2.85 -0.60
N LEU A 83 9.13 -4.06 -0.07
CA LEU A 83 9.48 -5.22 -0.88
C LEU A 83 8.41 -5.53 -1.93
N SER A 84 7.12 -5.50 -1.57
CA SER A 84 6.02 -5.74 -2.52
C SER A 84 5.99 -4.70 -3.64
N ALA A 85 6.27 -3.44 -3.34
CA ALA A 85 6.33 -2.38 -4.35
C ALA A 85 7.50 -2.57 -5.33
N LEU A 86 8.67 -3.01 -4.84
CA LEU A 86 9.81 -3.30 -5.69
C LEU A 86 9.60 -4.58 -6.52
N LEU A 87 9.03 -5.64 -5.94
CA LEU A 87 8.62 -6.82 -6.69
C LEU A 87 7.67 -6.47 -7.83
N PHE A 88 6.67 -5.64 -7.54
CA PHE A 88 5.73 -5.14 -8.53
C PHE A 88 6.44 -4.38 -9.66
N LEU A 89 7.36 -3.47 -9.31
CA LEU A 89 8.13 -2.70 -10.27
C LEU A 89 8.90 -3.61 -11.24
N TYR A 90 9.68 -4.55 -10.71
CA TYR A 90 10.50 -5.42 -11.55
C TYR A 90 9.68 -6.43 -12.34
N GLN A 91 8.69 -7.08 -11.71
CA GLN A 91 7.92 -8.15 -12.36
C GLN A 91 6.84 -7.61 -13.31
N ARG A 92 6.10 -6.57 -12.91
CA ARG A 92 4.93 -6.10 -13.67
C ARG A 92 5.26 -4.94 -14.60
N VAL A 93 6.13 -4.02 -14.18
CA VAL A 93 6.46 -2.85 -15.01
C VAL A 93 7.62 -3.13 -15.96
N PHE A 94 8.64 -3.87 -15.48
CA PHE A 94 9.80 -4.21 -16.31
C PHE A 94 9.74 -5.59 -16.94
N GLY A 95 8.81 -6.45 -16.54
CA GLY A 95 8.72 -7.83 -17.01
C GLY A 95 9.91 -8.71 -16.62
N GLN A 96 10.68 -8.31 -15.60
CA GLN A 96 11.88 -9.02 -15.18
C GLN A 96 11.52 -10.01 -14.06
N HIS A 97 11.81 -11.28 -14.27
CA HIS A 97 11.79 -12.29 -13.22
C HIS A 97 13.11 -12.27 -12.47
N LEU A 98 13.04 -11.95 -11.17
CA LEU A 98 14.19 -11.92 -10.28
C LEU A 98 14.10 -13.09 -9.30
N PRO A 99 14.68 -14.27 -9.62
CA PRO A 99 14.53 -15.50 -8.81
C PRO A 99 14.97 -15.31 -7.36
N TRP A 100 16.02 -14.51 -7.13
CA TRP A 100 16.57 -14.20 -5.83
C TRP A 100 15.66 -13.34 -4.94
N MET A 101 14.68 -12.61 -5.51
CA MET A 101 13.70 -11.85 -4.70
C MET A 101 12.76 -12.73 -3.90
N GLN A 102 12.63 -14.01 -4.24
CA GLN A 102 11.87 -14.98 -3.46
C GLN A 102 12.62 -15.41 -2.19
N SER A 103 13.95 -15.33 -2.22
CA SER A 103 14.84 -15.68 -1.10
C SER A 103 15.18 -14.50 -0.19
N ILE A 104 14.77 -13.27 -0.53
CA ILE A 104 14.91 -12.14 0.38
C ILE A 104 14.18 -12.45 1.69
N GLY A 105 14.93 -12.47 2.78
CA GLY A 105 14.44 -12.77 4.11
C GLY A 105 13.24 -11.91 4.46
N ARG A 106 12.06 -12.52 4.50
CA ARG A 106 10.86 -11.84 4.99
C ARG A 106 10.94 -11.81 6.50
N PRO A 107 11.05 -10.63 7.14
CA PRO A 107 11.10 -10.57 8.58
C PRO A 107 9.90 -11.33 9.19
N HIS A 108 10.17 -12.28 10.07
CA HIS A 108 9.13 -13.01 10.77
C HIS A 108 8.41 -12.09 11.74
N ARG A 109 7.13 -11.87 11.53
CA ARG A 109 6.28 -11.21 12.52
C ARG A 109 5.86 -12.25 13.53
N LYS A 110 6.27 -12.09 14.81
CA LYS A 110 5.62 -12.84 15.89
C LYS A 110 4.14 -12.45 15.89
N PRO A 111 3.19 -13.39 15.70
CA PRO A 111 1.77 -13.06 15.75
C PRO A 111 1.46 -12.57 17.17
N ARG A 112 1.03 -11.31 17.27
CA ARG A 112 0.42 -10.82 18.51
C ARG A 112 -1.04 -11.23 18.47
N LEU A 113 -1.43 -12.09 19.39
CA LEU A 113 -2.85 -12.37 19.62
C LEU A 113 -3.49 -11.08 20.14
N PRO A 114 -4.58 -10.60 19.52
CA PRO A 114 -5.31 -9.47 20.03
C PRO A 114 -5.83 -9.78 21.43
N VAL A 115 -5.77 -8.82 22.34
CA VAL A 115 -6.45 -8.91 23.63
C VAL A 115 -7.94 -8.80 23.33
N VAL A 116 -8.70 -9.81 23.74
CA VAL A 116 -10.16 -9.84 23.60
C VAL A 116 -10.76 -9.40 24.94
N LEU A 117 -11.50 -8.30 24.91
CA LEU A 117 -12.20 -7.80 26.09
C LEU A 117 -13.41 -8.70 26.40
N SER A 118 -13.67 -8.92 27.69
CA SER A 118 -14.89 -9.54 28.16
C SER A 118 -16.10 -8.63 27.93
N ARG A 119 -17.30 -9.18 27.96
CA ARG A 119 -18.55 -8.38 27.83
C ARG A 119 -18.66 -7.30 28.92
N ALA A 120 -18.23 -7.60 30.13
CA ALA A 120 -18.26 -6.65 31.24
C ALA A 120 -17.29 -5.46 31.01
N GLU A 121 -16.08 -5.75 30.52
CA GLU A 121 -15.10 -4.70 30.17
C GLU A 121 -15.61 -3.83 29.02
N VAL A 122 -16.20 -4.44 27.99
CA VAL A 122 -16.81 -3.67 26.89
C VAL A 122 -17.94 -2.78 27.40
N ALA A 123 -18.82 -3.30 28.25
CA ALA A 123 -19.91 -2.51 28.84
C ALA A 123 -19.38 -1.32 29.65
N ALA A 124 -18.33 -1.52 30.45
CA ALA A 124 -17.67 -0.45 31.19
C ALA A 124 -17.07 0.63 30.29
N VAL A 125 -16.40 0.21 29.20
CA VAL A 125 -15.85 1.16 28.21
C VAL A 125 -16.97 1.95 27.52
N LEU A 126 -18.05 1.29 27.10
CA LEU A 126 -19.17 1.96 26.44
C LEU A 126 -19.93 2.92 27.37
N ALA A 127 -20.04 2.57 28.66
CA ALA A 127 -20.65 3.44 29.67
C ALA A 127 -19.83 4.71 29.96
N GLY A 128 -18.52 4.67 29.75
CA GLY A 128 -17.63 5.82 29.91
C GLY A 128 -17.57 6.75 28.69
N LEU A 129 -18.32 6.47 27.63
CA LEU A 129 -18.32 7.25 26.39
C LEU A 129 -19.66 7.99 26.21
N ASP A 130 -19.57 9.33 26.15
CA ASP A 130 -20.74 10.20 25.99
C ASP A 130 -20.90 10.72 24.55
N GLY A 131 -22.11 11.24 24.26
CA GLY A 131 -22.43 11.95 23.02
C GLY A 131 -22.20 11.12 21.74
N THR A 132 -21.74 11.77 20.69
CA THR A 132 -21.53 11.16 19.36
C THR A 132 -20.55 9.97 19.39
N HIS A 133 -19.54 10.02 20.26
CA HIS A 133 -18.55 8.95 20.38
C HIS A 133 -19.15 7.69 21.01
N GLY A 134 -20.01 7.86 22.01
CA GLY A 134 -20.73 6.75 22.64
C GLY A 134 -21.66 6.04 21.64
N VAL A 135 -22.44 6.79 20.87
CA VAL A 135 -23.34 6.24 19.83
C VAL A 135 -22.53 5.50 18.76
N LEU A 136 -21.40 6.09 18.30
CA LEU A 136 -20.54 5.47 17.30
C LEU A 136 -19.94 4.17 17.82
N ALA A 137 -19.41 4.15 19.05
CA ALA A 137 -18.81 2.97 19.67
C ALA A 137 -19.83 1.85 19.86
N GLN A 138 -21.05 2.15 20.34
CA GLN A 138 -22.14 1.17 20.47
C GLN A 138 -22.53 0.58 19.11
N ARG A 139 -22.62 1.41 18.05
CA ARG A 139 -22.89 0.91 16.70
C ARG A 139 -21.78 0.01 16.17
N LEU A 140 -20.51 0.41 16.34
CA LEU A 140 -19.37 -0.40 15.92
C LEU A 140 -19.37 -1.77 16.63
N TYR A 141 -19.63 -1.78 17.94
CA TYR A 141 -19.68 -3.02 18.72
C TYR A 141 -20.88 -3.90 18.33
N GLY A 142 -22.06 -3.32 18.20
CA GLY A 142 -23.29 -4.08 17.90
C GLY A 142 -23.37 -4.64 16.48
N THR A 143 -22.75 -3.97 15.50
CA THR A 143 -22.82 -4.36 14.09
C THR A 143 -21.54 -5.01 13.56
N GLY A 144 -20.41 -4.86 14.26
CA GLY A 144 -19.10 -5.34 13.78
C GLY A 144 -18.55 -4.60 12.56
N MET A 145 -19.17 -3.48 12.17
CA MET A 145 -18.69 -2.70 11.01
C MET A 145 -17.36 -2.00 11.30
N ARG A 146 -16.61 -1.72 10.24
CA ARG A 146 -15.36 -0.96 10.36
C ARG A 146 -15.67 0.51 10.64
N ILE A 147 -14.78 1.19 11.37
CA ILE A 147 -14.94 2.62 11.69
C ILE A 147 -15.15 3.49 10.43
N THR A 148 -14.48 3.17 9.34
CA THR A 148 -14.63 3.87 8.05
C THR A 148 -16.02 3.68 7.44
N GLU A 149 -16.61 2.49 7.59
CA GLU A 149 -17.96 2.18 7.13
C GLU A 149 -18.99 2.95 7.98
N ALA A 150 -18.83 2.96 9.30
CA ALA A 150 -19.70 3.70 10.21
C ALA A 150 -19.67 5.21 9.97
N LEU A 151 -18.50 5.78 9.65
CA LEU A 151 -18.35 7.20 9.33
C LEU A 151 -18.97 7.57 7.97
N GLN A 152 -19.02 6.64 7.03
CA GLN A 152 -19.66 6.85 5.73
C GLN A 152 -21.18 6.81 5.80
N LEU A 153 -21.77 6.04 6.72
CA LEU A 153 -23.22 5.97 6.92
C LEU A 153 -23.83 7.30 7.41
N ARG A 154 -23.03 8.20 7.98
CA ARG A 154 -23.50 9.51 8.46
C ARG A 154 -23.89 10.47 7.34
N ARG A 155 -23.31 10.31 6.15
CA ARG A 155 -23.57 11.21 5.00
C ARG A 155 -24.97 11.13 4.39
N PRO A 156 -25.59 9.93 4.24
CA PRO A 156 -26.96 9.84 3.69
C PRO A 156 -28.05 10.29 4.66
N LEU A 157 -27.82 10.22 5.98
CA LEU A 157 -28.84 10.62 6.97
C LEU A 157 -29.00 12.14 7.05
N ASP A 158 -27.92 12.88 6.89
CA ASP A 158 -27.97 14.34 6.88
C ASP A 158 -28.67 14.89 5.61
N ALA A 159 -28.58 14.14 4.49
CA ALA A 159 -29.27 14.48 3.24
C ALA A 159 -30.80 14.21 3.30
N LEU A 160 -31.25 13.29 4.14
CA LEU A 160 -32.67 12.97 4.33
C LEU A 160 -33.36 13.91 5.33
N GLN A 161 -32.60 14.64 6.16
CA GLN A 161 -33.14 15.64 7.09
C GLN A 161 -33.20 17.04 6.48
N ALA A 162 -32.59 17.24 5.31
CA ALA A 162 -32.56 18.53 4.58
C ALA A 162 -33.60 18.60 3.45
N ALA A 163 -34.47 17.58 3.29
CA ALA A 163 -35.59 17.52 2.36
C ALA A 163 -36.92 17.53 3.12
#